data_9b616bb40afb45b936d83d65149debbf
#
_entry.id   9b616bb40afb45b936d83d65149debbf
#
_cell.length_a   1.000
_cell.length_b   1.000
_cell.length_c   1.000
_cell.angle_alpha   90.00
_cell.angle_beta   90.00
_cell.angle_gamma   90.00
#
_symmetry.space_group_name_H-M   'P 1'
#
loop_
_entity.id
_entity.type
_entity.pdbx_description
1 polymer ?
#
loop_
_entity_poly.entity_id
_entity_poly.type
_entity_poly.pdbx_seq_one_letter_code
_entity_poly.pdbx_strand_id
1 'polypeptide(L)'
;ILAYNDVLRPRLLKKRFRFSTNEAYNKWHDLPLNAIPGKNIWGGEPGASILTKQLQPQNFTIYTDVWWQSIASELKLIPDSEGDLEILAIFWKEDEKITNENITPTLIIVAELMSSGKERNVETAKIIIENELQHIK
;
A
#
# COMPACT_ATOMS: atom_id res chain seq x y z
N ILE A 1 -10.01 9.99 8.61
CA ILE A 1 -9.67 9.66 7.20
C ILE A 1 -9.02 10.86 6.50
N LEU A 2 -9.62 12.04 6.58
CA LEU A 2 -9.01 13.23 5.98
C LEU A 2 -7.67 13.56 6.62
N ALA A 3 -7.55 13.40 7.94
CA ALA A 3 -6.32 13.66 8.66
C ALA A 3 -5.18 12.73 8.22
N TYR A 4 -5.49 11.49 7.82
CA TYR A 4 -4.47 10.58 7.33
C TYR A 4 -3.73 11.16 6.12
N ASN A 5 -4.46 11.61 5.12
CA ASN A 5 -3.85 12.12 3.89
C ASN A 5 -3.22 13.51 4.07
N ASP A 6 -3.86 14.38 4.83
CA ASP A 6 -3.43 15.79 4.94
C ASP A 6 -2.32 16.00 5.96
N VAL A 7 -2.30 15.22 7.03
CA VAL A 7 -1.38 15.43 8.16
C VAL A 7 -0.40 14.28 8.31
N LEU A 8 -0.90 13.06 8.43
CA LEU A 8 -0.09 11.89 8.79
C LEU A 8 0.76 11.39 7.61
N ARG A 9 0.15 11.22 6.46
CA ARG A 9 0.81 10.64 5.30
C ARG A 9 2.09 11.38 4.87
N PRO A 10 2.11 12.71 4.76
CA PRO A 10 3.34 13.42 4.39
C PRO A 10 4.48 13.19 5.38
N ARG A 11 4.18 12.99 6.65
CA ARG A 11 5.21 12.74 7.67
C ARG A 11 5.78 11.33 7.59
N LEU A 12 5.03 10.40 7.01
CA LEU A 12 5.42 9.00 6.89
C LEU A 12 6.20 8.73 5.61
N LEU A 13 6.11 9.63 4.63
CA LEU A 13 6.73 9.43 3.33
C LEU A 13 8.24 9.32 3.45
N LYS A 14 8.79 8.18 3.03
CA LYS A 14 10.22 7.97 2.97
C LYS A 14 10.80 8.44 1.65
N LYS A 15 10.21 8.00 0.54
CA LYS A 15 10.66 8.42 -0.78
C LYS A 15 9.69 7.92 -1.87
N ARG A 16 9.76 8.56 -3.03
CA ARG A 16 8.93 8.22 -4.19
C ARG A 16 9.79 7.68 -5.32
N PHE A 17 9.25 6.69 -6.05
CA PHE A 17 9.97 5.95 -7.07
C PHE A 17 9.07 5.60 -8.25
N ARG A 18 9.70 5.07 -9.31
CA ARG A 18 9.01 4.39 -10.40
C ARG A 18 9.63 3.02 -10.63
N PHE A 19 8.88 2.13 -11.25
CA PHE A 19 9.40 0.83 -11.62
C PHE A 19 10.43 0.97 -12.75
N SER A 20 11.45 0.12 -12.73
CA SER A 20 12.51 0.18 -13.75
C SER A 20 12.09 -0.44 -15.07
N THR A 21 11.07 -1.29 -15.09
CA THR A 21 10.58 -1.96 -16.30
C THR A 21 9.06 -2.06 -16.28
N ASN A 22 8.46 -2.20 -17.48
CA ASN A 22 7.02 -2.47 -17.58
C ASN A 22 6.68 -3.85 -17.04
N GLU A 23 7.59 -4.81 -17.13
CA GLU A 23 7.37 -6.14 -16.58
C GLU A 23 7.19 -6.08 -15.06
N ALA A 24 8.04 -5.33 -14.36
CA ALA A 24 7.91 -5.16 -12.92
C ALA A 24 6.57 -4.52 -12.56
N TYR A 25 6.16 -3.51 -13.31
CA TYR A 25 4.87 -2.86 -13.12
C TYR A 25 3.71 -3.83 -13.30
N ASN A 26 3.73 -4.62 -14.37
CA ASN A 26 2.64 -5.55 -14.67
C ASN A 26 2.58 -6.74 -13.71
N LYS A 27 3.73 -7.15 -13.17
CA LYS A 27 3.84 -8.27 -12.23
C LYS A 27 4.16 -7.82 -10.82
N TRP A 28 3.60 -6.69 -10.41
CA TRP A 28 3.90 -6.09 -9.11
C TRP A 28 3.68 -7.05 -7.95
N HIS A 29 2.66 -7.89 -8.02
CA HIS A 29 2.31 -8.82 -6.94
C HIS A 29 3.32 -9.97 -6.78
N ASP A 30 4.19 -10.18 -7.75
CA ASP A 30 5.25 -11.18 -7.69
C ASP A 30 6.56 -10.60 -7.13
N LEU A 31 6.61 -9.30 -6.84
CA LEU A 31 7.81 -8.67 -6.28
C LEU A 31 8.12 -9.25 -4.90
N PRO A 32 9.41 -9.56 -4.60
CA PRO A 32 9.79 -10.32 -3.42
C PRO A 32 9.90 -9.46 -2.16
N LEU A 33 8.79 -8.86 -1.69
CA LEU A 33 8.81 -8.06 -0.46
C LEU A 33 9.21 -8.90 0.76
N ASN A 34 8.80 -10.16 0.79
CA ASN A 34 9.11 -11.04 1.91
C ASN A 34 10.58 -11.45 1.98
N ALA A 35 11.32 -11.32 0.88
CA ALA A 35 12.74 -11.65 0.84
C ALA A 35 13.61 -10.52 1.39
N ILE A 36 13.07 -9.32 1.53
CA ILE A 36 13.78 -8.17 2.07
C ILE A 36 13.70 -8.21 3.60
N PRO A 37 14.82 -8.11 4.33
CA PRO A 37 14.78 -8.09 5.79
C PRO A 37 13.87 -7.00 6.32
N GLY A 38 13.17 -7.32 7.42
CA GLY A 38 12.22 -6.40 8.03
C GLY A 38 10.79 -6.67 7.59
N LYS A 39 9.89 -5.79 7.98
CA LYS A 39 8.47 -5.90 7.63
C LYS A 39 8.18 -4.96 6.47
N ASN A 40 7.82 -5.53 5.33
CA ASN A 40 7.58 -4.80 4.09
C ASN A 40 6.28 -5.32 3.50
N ILE A 41 5.26 -4.45 3.42
CA ILE A 41 3.92 -4.87 3.04
C ILE A 41 3.27 -3.87 2.09
N TRP A 42 2.36 -4.38 1.27
CA TRP A 42 1.59 -3.55 0.36
C TRP A 42 0.48 -2.82 1.09
N GLY A 43 0.31 -1.55 0.79
CA GLY A 43 -0.83 -0.76 1.22
C GLY A 43 -1.54 -0.15 0.01
N GLY A 44 -2.42 0.81 0.25
CA GLY A 44 -3.10 1.54 -0.81
C GLY A 44 -3.79 0.66 -1.84
N GLU A 45 -3.64 1.02 -3.10
CA GLU A 45 -4.28 0.28 -4.19
C GLU A 45 -3.80 -1.17 -4.31
N PRO A 46 -2.50 -1.49 -4.22
CA PRO A 46 -2.07 -2.89 -4.20
C PRO A 46 -2.69 -3.68 -3.05
N GLY A 47 -2.74 -3.13 -1.85
CA GLY A 47 -3.36 -3.80 -0.72
C GLY A 47 -4.84 -4.08 -0.97
N ALA A 48 -5.55 -3.11 -1.53
CA ALA A 48 -6.96 -3.28 -1.88
C ALA A 48 -7.15 -4.34 -2.96
N SER A 49 -6.24 -4.39 -3.94
CA SER A 49 -6.29 -5.40 -5.00
C SER A 49 -6.13 -6.81 -4.43
N ILE A 50 -5.23 -7.00 -3.49
CA ILE A 50 -5.04 -8.29 -2.82
C ILE A 50 -6.29 -8.70 -2.03
N LEU A 51 -6.91 -7.74 -1.34
CA LEU A 51 -8.13 -7.99 -0.57
C LEU A 51 -9.34 -8.33 -1.42
N THR A 52 -9.55 -7.59 -2.49
CA THR A 52 -10.79 -7.67 -3.28
C THR A 52 -10.63 -8.42 -4.58
N LYS A 53 -9.42 -8.47 -5.13
CA LYS A 53 -9.11 -9.02 -6.45
C LYS A 53 -9.85 -8.31 -7.58
N GLN A 54 -10.24 -7.06 -7.36
CA GLN A 54 -11.06 -6.30 -8.32
C GLN A 54 -10.40 -5.02 -8.81
N LEU A 55 -9.35 -4.55 -8.17
CA LEU A 55 -8.72 -3.30 -8.51
C LEU A 55 -7.39 -3.53 -9.20
N GLN A 56 -7.18 -2.87 -10.35
CA GLN A 56 -5.88 -2.85 -11.01
C GLN A 56 -5.10 -1.63 -10.49
N PRO A 57 -4.03 -1.83 -9.72
CA PRO A 57 -3.29 -0.70 -9.14
C PRO A 57 -2.66 0.20 -10.21
N GLN A 58 -2.72 1.50 -9.97
CA GLN A 58 -2.03 2.51 -10.78
C GLN A 58 -1.03 3.28 -9.92
N ASN A 59 -1.31 3.40 -8.63
CA ASN A 59 -0.40 3.98 -7.65
C ASN A 59 -0.08 2.91 -6.62
N PHE A 60 1.19 2.83 -6.22
CA PHE A 60 1.68 1.74 -5.37
C PHE A 60 2.21 2.31 -4.07
N THR A 61 1.89 1.64 -2.97
CA THR A 61 2.33 2.03 -1.64
C THR A 61 2.94 0.82 -0.95
N ILE A 62 4.17 0.98 -0.45
CA ILE A 62 4.84 -0.02 0.37
C ILE A 62 5.06 0.60 1.75
N TYR A 63 4.61 -0.10 2.80
CA TYR A 63 4.93 0.27 4.18
C TYR A 63 6.10 -0.58 4.66
N THR A 64 7.04 0.05 5.36
CA THR A 64 8.23 -0.65 5.84
C THR A 64 8.64 -0.16 7.23
N ASP A 65 9.31 -1.05 7.96
CA ASP A 65 9.96 -0.70 9.23
C ASP A 65 11.49 -0.63 9.10
N VAL A 66 12.00 -0.75 7.87
CA VAL A 66 13.43 -0.70 7.59
C VAL A 66 13.78 0.49 6.71
N TRP A 67 15.05 0.64 6.39
CA TRP A 67 15.54 1.74 5.57
C TRP A 67 15.06 1.57 4.12
N TRP A 68 14.49 2.62 3.54
CA TRP A 68 13.90 2.57 2.20
C TRP A 68 14.89 2.14 1.12
N GLN A 69 16.19 2.39 1.32
CA GLN A 69 17.22 2.03 0.35
C GLN A 69 17.29 0.53 0.11
N SER A 70 17.06 -0.27 1.15
CA SER A 70 17.06 -1.73 1.01
C SER A 70 15.97 -2.19 0.05
N ILE A 71 14.79 -1.58 0.14
CA ILE A 71 13.66 -1.92 -0.72
C ILE A 71 13.93 -1.46 -2.15
N ALA A 72 14.39 -0.23 -2.31
CA ALA A 72 14.66 0.33 -3.64
C ALA A 72 15.71 -0.49 -4.38
N SER A 73 16.75 -0.93 -3.67
CA SER A 73 17.83 -1.73 -4.25
C SER A 73 17.33 -3.11 -4.68
N GLU A 74 16.61 -3.82 -3.80
CA GLU A 74 16.12 -5.17 -4.08
C GLU A 74 15.09 -5.19 -5.22
N LEU A 75 14.21 -4.21 -5.25
CA LEU A 75 13.17 -4.13 -6.27
C LEU A 75 13.63 -3.36 -7.51
N LYS A 76 14.86 -2.85 -7.50
CA LYS A 76 15.44 -2.08 -8.63
C LYS A 76 14.55 -0.89 -9.00
N LEU A 77 14.12 -0.15 -7.98
CA LEU A 77 13.29 1.04 -8.18
C LEU A 77 14.16 2.24 -8.58
N ILE A 78 13.60 3.12 -9.41
CA ILE A 78 14.30 4.32 -9.86
C ILE A 78 13.71 5.52 -9.12
N PRO A 79 14.52 6.33 -8.42
CA PRO A 79 14.03 7.53 -7.76
C PRO A 79 13.34 8.48 -8.74
N ASP A 80 12.13 8.93 -8.39
CA ASP A 80 11.33 9.79 -9.24
C ASP A 80 10.33 10.54 -8.37
N SER A 81 10.50 11.85 -8.23
CA SER A 81 9.63 12.67 -7.38
C SER A 81 8.17 12.64 -7.83
N GLU A 82 7.91 12.27 -9.08
CA GLU A 82 6.57 12.15 -9.64
C GLU A 82 6.18 10.69 -9.88
N GLY A 83 6.97 9.76 -9.33
CA GLY A 83 6.73 8.33 -9.50
C GLY A 83 5.43 7.87 -8.87
N ASP A 84 4.93 6.75 -9.36
CA ASP A 84 3.67 6.16 -8.91
C ASP A 84 3.84 5.16 -7.77
N LEU A 85 5.07 4.97 -7.28
CA LEU A 85 5.33 4.12 -6.11
C LEU A 85 5.91 4.97 -4.98
N GLU A 86 5.38 4.80 -3.78
CA GLU A 86 5.90 5.49 -2.60
C GLU A 86 6.19 4.50 -1.49
N ILE A 87 7.21 4.81 -0.70
CA ILE A 87 7.60 4.01 0.46
C ILE A 87 7.31 4.84 1.71
N LEU A 88 6.48 4.30 2.59
CA LEU A 88 6.04 4.95 3.82
C LEU A 88 6.49 4.15 5.03
N ALA A 89 6.63 4.83 6.17
CA ALA A 89 6.95 4.17 7.43
C ALA A 89 5.71 3.48 8.02
N ILE A 90 5.90 2.29 8.57
CA ILE A 90 4.84 1.62 9.33
C ILE A 90 4.62 2.43 10.62
N PHE A 91 3.35 2.77 10.90
CA PHE A 91 3.01 3.59 12.06
C PHE A 91 2.03 2.94 13.03
N TRP A 92 1.49 1.75 12.68
CA TRP A 92 0.55 1.04 13.53
C TRP A 92 1.26 -0.02 14.36
N LYS A 93 0.59 -0.50 15.41
CA LYS A 93 1.12 -1.54 16.28
C LYS A 93 0.93 -2.91 15.67
N GLU A 94 1.87 -3.83 15.97
CA GLU A 94 1.83 -5.18 15.42
C GLU A 94 0.65 -6.02 15.88
N ASP A 95 0.08 -5.70 17.02
CA ASP A 95 -1.05 -6.45 17.58
C ASP A 95 -2.39 -6.06 16.96
N GLU A 96 -2.43 -5.10 16.05
CA GLU A 96 -3.64 -4.80 15.30
C GLU A 96 -3.97 -5.94 14.36
N LYS A 97 -5.26 -6.23 14.21
CA LYS A 97 -5.70 -7.33 13.37
C LYS A 97 -5.30 -7.09 11.92
N ILE A 98 -4.55 -8.03 11.37
CA ILE A 98 -4.13 -8.03 9.98
C ILE A 98 -4.86 -9.14 9.27
N THR A 99 -5.63 -8.81 8.24
CA THR A 99 -6.40 -9.78 7.46
C THR A 99 -5.49 -10.68 6.63
N ASN A 100 -4.30 -10.15 6.25
CA ASN A 100 -3.32 -10.85 5.43
C ASN A 100 -1.95 -10.32 5.81
N GLU A 101 -0.98 -11.22 6.01
CA GLU A 101 0.37 -10.85 6.45
C GLU A 101 1.12 -9.96 5.45
N ASN A 102 0.70 -9.96 4.18
CA ASN A 102 1.39 -9.22 3.12
C ASN A 102 0.78 -7.85 2.84
N ILE A 103 -0.24 -7.47 3.57
CA ILE A 103 -0.91 -6.19 3.35
C ILE A 103 -1.10 -5.42 4.65
N THR A 104 -1.31 -4.13 4.49
CA THR A 104 -1.63 -3.19 5.55
C THR A 104 -2.96 -3.55 6.23
N PRO A 105 -3.16 -3.22 7.51
CA PRO A 105 -4.46 -3.39 8.14
C PRO A 105 -5.58 -2.79 7.32
N THR A 106 -6.70 -3.50 7.23
CA THR A 106 -7.82 -3.16 6.36
C THR A 106 -8.32 -1.73 6.56
N LEU A 107 -8.39 -1.26 7.79
CA LEU A 107 -8.86 0.10 8.07
C LEU A 107 -7.99 1.17 7.44
N ILE A 108 -6.68 0.94 7.42
CA ILE A 108 -5.73 1.88 6.82
C ILE A 108 -5.89 1.89 5.30
N ILE A 109 -6.08 0.72 4.69
CA ILE A 109 -6.35 0.62 3.25
C ILE A 109 -7.61 1.41 2.89
N VAL A 110 -8.68 1.24 3.67
CA VAL A 110 -9.94 1.97 3.46
C VAL A 110 -9.68 3.48 3.53
N ALA A 111 -8.94 3.93 4.55
CA ALA A 111 -8.64 5.35 4.71
C ALA A 111 -7.88 5.91 3.51
N GLU A 112 -6.91 5.16 3.00
CA GLU A 112 -6.13 5.57 1.83
C GLU A 112 -6.99 5.68 0.57
N LEU A 113 -7.85 4.69 0.34
CA LEU A 113 -8.73 4.68 -0.83
C LEU A 113 -9.75 5.82 -0.78
N MET A 114 -10.36 6.02 0.38
CA MET A 114 -11.35 7.09 0.55
C MET A 114 -10.74 8.48 0.38
N SER A 115 -9.49 8.63 0.80
CA SER A 115 -8.78 9.92 0.72
C SER A 115 -8.14 10.19 -0.64
N SER A 116 -8.12 9.22 -1.53
CA SER A 116 -7.44 9.35 -2.83
C SER A 116 -8.13 10.33 -3.77
N GLY A 117 -9.41 10.58 -3.59
CA GLY A 117 -10.20 11.41 -4.49
C GLY A 117 -10.59 10.72 -5.79
N LYS A 118 -10.27 9.45 -5.95
CA LYS A 118 -10.60 8.68 -7.15
C LYS A 118 -11.86 7.87 -6.94
N GLU A 119 -12.82 8.02 -7.84
CA GLU A 119 -14.11 7.33 -7.73
C GLU A 119 -13.96 5.81 -7.64
N ARG A 120 -13.12 5.23 -8.48
CA ARG A 120 -12.89 3.77 -8.45
C ARG A 120 -12.34 3.29 -7.12
N ASN A 121 -11.49 4.08 -6.45
CA ASN A 121 -10.94 3.74 -5.15
C ASN A 121 -12.00 3.84 -4.06
N VAL A 122 -12.85 4.84 -4.12
CA VAL A 122 -13.95 4.99 -3.18
C VAL A 122 -14.93 3.82 -3.30
N GLU A 123 -15.24 3.39 -4.52
CA GLU A 123 -16.10 2.24 -4.74
C GLU A 123 -15.49 0.97 -4.18
N THR A 124 -14.17 0.77 -4.37
CA THR A 124 -13.46 -0.38 -3.82
C THR A 124 -13.48 -0.35 -2.30
N ALA A 125 -13.30 0.83 -1.69
CA ALA A 125 -13.37 0.98 -0.24
C ALA A 125 -14.74 0.57 0.30
N LYS A 126 -15.81 0.91 -0.40
CA LYS A 126 -17.17 0.52 -0.01
C LYS A 126 -17.34 -1.00 -0.03
N ILE A 127 -16.77 -1.68 -1.02
CA ILE A 127 -16.79 -3.14 -1.10
C ILE A 127 -16.09 -3.75 0.10
N ILE A 128 -14.92 -3.22 0.47
CA ILE A 128 -14.16 -3.70 1.62
C ILE A 128 -14.96 -3.52 2.91
N ILE A 129 -15.55 -2.35 3.11
CA ILE A 129 -16.36 -2.05 4.29
C ILE A 129 -17.54 -3.03 4.39
N GLU A 130 -18.22 -3.26 3.28
CA GLU A 130 -19.36 -4.16 3.23
C GLU A 130 -18.97 -5.58 3.60
N ASN A 131 -17.84 -6.07 3.08
CA ASN A 131 -17.34 -7.40 3.39
C ASN A 131 -16.99 -7.53 4.88
N GLU A 132 -16.37 -6.50 5.46
CA GLU A 132 -16.02 -6.51 6.89
C GLU A 132 -17.29 -6.52 7.76
N LEU A 133 -18.31 -5.78 7.39
CA LEU A 133 -19.58 -5.77 8.12
C LEU A 133 -20.24 -7.16 8.11
N GLN A 134 -20.14 -7.88 7.00
CA GLN A 134 -20.67 -9.22 6.90
C GLN A 134 -19.94 -10.19 7.83
N HIS A 135 -18.64 -10.01 8.01
CA HIS A 135 -17.87 -10.85 8.92
C HIS A 135 -18.21 -10.61 10.39
N ILE A 136 -18.61 -9.41 10.74
CA ILE A 136 -18.98 -9.07 12.11
C ILE A 136 -20.32 -9.67 12.51
N LYS A 137 -21.18 -9.83 11.54
CA LYS A 137 -22.50 -10.42 11.79
C LYS A 137 -22.43 -11.94 11.89
#